data_4caa5e8f92214cc10c7254e1b782bef7
#
_entry.id   4caa5e8f92214cc10c7254e1b782bef7
#
_cell.length_a   1.000
_cell.length_b   1.000
_cell.length_c   1.000
_cell.angle_alpha   90.00
_cell.angle_beta   90.00
_cell.angle_gamma   90.00
#
_symmetry.space_group_name_H-M   'P 1'
#
loop_
_entity.id
_entity.type
_entity.pdbx_description
1 polymer ?
#
loop_
_entity_poly.entity_id
_entity_poly.type
_entity_poly.pdbx_seq_one_letter_code
_entity_poly.pdbx_strand_id
1 'polypeptide(L)'
;MSEEVLINVGPGETRVAIVEDGRPVELFLERTMEDDLKAKTGRAGHSLIGNIFLGRVQRVLPGMQAAFVEVGLERAGFLGAREARCLCELTGLDEGTLPPISACVQEGQAILVQAVKDPIGDKGARLSANVTIPGRLLVLVPNQSGVALSRRIEDEEERARLTALVEEMVERFNPMGVTGEPAGFIVRTAAIGATSEDIAADARQLAEEWRKVRETEKRSAAPSVVFHDLDPVSKTLRDCV
;
A
#
# COMPACT_ATOMS: atom_id res chain seq x y z
N MET A 1 -7.51 -24.01 20.56
CA MET A 1 -7.72 -22.55 20.46
C MET A 1 -8.80 -22.37 19.43
N SER A 2 -9.92 -21.71 19.76
CA SER A 2 -10.97 -21.36 18.81
C SER A 2 -10.74 -19.91 18.40
N GLU A 3 -10.65 -19.68 17.10
CA GLU A 3 -10.58 -18.34 16.52
C GLU A 3 -11.90 -18.05 15.80
N GLU A 4 -12.50 -16.91 16.06
CA GLU A 4 -13.76 -16.48 15.47
C GLU A 4 -13.61 -15.06 14.90
N VAL A 5 -14.18 -14.83 13.72
CA VAL A 5 -14.28 -13.50 13.13
C VAL A 5 -15.72 -13.03 13.22
N LEU A 6 -15.94 -11.98 14.00
CA LEU A 6 -17.27 -11.38 14.17
C LEU A 6 -17.37 -10.13 13.30
N ILE A 7 -18.36 -10.10 12.41
CA ILE A 7 -18.59 -9.00 11.47
C ILE A 7 -19.95 -8.39 11.74
N ASN A 8 -19.99 -7.08 11.94
CA ASN A 8 -21.22 -6.29 12.06
C ASN A 8 -21.18 -5.11 11.09
N VAL A 9 -22.12 -5.08 10.15
CA VAL A 9 -22.24 -4.02 9.15
C VAL A 9 -23.53 -3.25 9.41
N GLY A 10 -23.38 -1.97 9.76
CA GLY A 10 -24.49 -1.03 9.98
C GLY A 10 -24.46 0.13 8.99
N PRO A 11 -25.53 0.96 8.95
CA PRO A 11 -25.61 2.10 8.03
C PRO A 11 -24.53 3.16 8.25
N GLY A 12 -24.03 3.30 9.47
CA GLY A 12 -23.04 4.32 9.86
C GLY A 12 -21.65 3.80 10.11
N GLU A 13 -21.48 2.48 10.26
CA GLU A 13 -20.18 1.89 10.53
C GLU A 13 -20.13 0.38 10.27
N THR A 14 -18.94 -0.10 9.95
CA THR A 14 -18.59 -1.52 9.87
C THR A 14 -17.61 -1.84 10.99
N ARG A 15 -17.88 -2.91 11.73
CA ARG A 15 -17.03 -3.43 12.81
C ARG A 15 -16.62 -4.85 12.51
N VAL A 16 -15.35 -5.15 12.68
CA VAL A 16 -14.83 -6.51 12.60
C VAL A 16 -14.01 -6.77 13.86
N ALA A 17 -14.28 -7.86 14.54
CA ALA A 17 -13.51 -8.30 15.70
C ALA A 17 -12.94 -9.70 15.44
N ILE A 18 -11.65 -9.87 15.73
CA ILE A 18 -11.01 -11.18 15.82
C ILE A 18 -11.03 -11.59 17.28
N VAL A 19 -11.57 -12.77 17.55
CA VAL A 19 -11.80 -13.30 18.91
C VAL A 19 -11.05 -14.61 19.05
N GLU A 20 -10.15 -14.71 20.00
CA GLU A 20 -9.43 -15.92 20.37
C GLU A 20 -9.88 -16.39 21.75
N ASP A 21 -10.32 -17.65 21.87
CA ASP A 21 -10.80 -18.26 23.11
C ASP A 21 -11.81 -17.37 23.86
N GLY A 22 -12.74 -16.75 23.13
CA GLY A 22 -13.79 -15.87 23.66
C GLY A 22 -13.33 -14.47 24.07
N ARG A 23 -12.10 -14.06 23.72
CA ARG A 23 -11.57 -12.71 24.01
C ARG A 23 -11.25 -11.97 22.72
N PRO A 24 -11.73 -10.73 22.52
CA PRO A 24 -11.35 -9.94 21.37
C PRO A 24 -9.86 -9.58 21.44
N VAL A 25 -9.10 -9.94 20.40
CA VAL A 25 -7.67 -9.67 20.27
C VAL A 25 -7.41 -8.53 19.28
N GLU A 26 -8.28 -8.38 18.26
CA GLU A 26 -8.22 -7.27 17.32
C GLU A 26 -9.62 -6.72 17.04
N LEU A 27 -9.70 -5.40 16.86
CA LEU A 27 -10.93 -4.70 16.54
C LEU A 27 -10.68 -3.69 15.41
N PHE A 28 -11.41 -3.86 14.32
CA PHE A 28 -11.42 -2.92 13.20
C PHE A 28 -12.76 -2.19 13.19
N LEU A 29 -12.70 -0.86 13.09
CA LEU A 29 -13.85 0.01 13.01
C LEU A 29 -13.69 0.93 11.83
N GLU A 30 -14.64 0.89 10.91
CA GLU A 30 -14.72 1.84 9.81
C GLU A 30 -16.07 2.56 9.88
N ARG A 31 -16.01 3.88 9.97
CA ARG A 31 -17.21 4.73 9.96
C ARG A 31 -17.50 5.22 8.55
N THR A 32 -18.77 5.23 8.19
CA THR A 32 -19.22 5.86 6.96
C THR A 32 -18.98 7.36 7.06
N MET A 33 -18.03 7.90 6.29
CA MET A 33 -17.77 9.34 6.24
C MET A 33 -18.90 10.07 5.51
N GLU A 34 -19.08 11.37 5.79
CA GLU A 34 -20.13 12.21 5.22
C GLU A 34 -20.10 12.27 3.67
N ASP A 35 -21.22 12.64 3.08
CA ASP A 35 -21.52 12.55 1.65
C ASP A 35 -20.53 13.26 0.68
N ASP A 36 -19.75 14.22 1.16
CA ASP A 36 -18.78 14.97 0.35
C ASP A 36 -17.58 14.12 -0.11
N LEU A 37 -17.16 13.14 0.67
CA LEU A 37 -16.11 12.22 0.28
C LEU A 37 -16.60 11.15 -0.71
N LYS A 38 -17.88 10.77 -0.63
CA LYS A 38 -18.55 9.86 -1.57
C LYS A 38 -18.46 10.34 -3.02
N ALA A 39 -18.71 11.62 -3.22
CA ALA A 39 -18.77 12.21 -4.55
C ALA A 39 -17.39 12.25 -5.25
N LYS A 40 -16.29 12.32 -4.48
CA LYS A 40 -14.93 12.53 -5.00
C LYS A 40 -14.11 11.25 -5.12
N THR A 41 -14.38 10.23 -4.31
CA THR A 41 -13.62 8.97 -4.32
C THR A 41 -14.36 7.80 -4.95
N GLY A 42 -15.63 7.98 -5.33
CA GLY A 42 -16.48 6.92 -5.92
C GLY A 42 -16.88 5.83 -4.94
N ARG A 43 -16.47 5.89 -3.68
CA ARG A 43 -16.81 4.95 -2.61
C ARG A 43 -17.38 5.69 -1.41
N ALA A 44 -18.54 5.24 -0.95
CA ALA A 44 -19.16 5.80 0.23
C ALA A 44 -18.33 5.52 1.48
N GLY A 45 -17.83 6.58 2.11
CA GLY A 45 -17.49 6.60 3.52
C GLY A 45 -16.34 5.74 4.04
N HIS A 46 -15.46 5.25 3.17
CA HIS A 46 -14.37 4.39 3.61
C HIS A 46 -13.07 5.17 3.86
N SER A 47 -12.23 4.67 4.77
CA SER A 47 -10.85 5.13 4.96
C SER A 47 -10.12 5.20 3.61
N LEU A 48 -9.29 6.22 3.44
CA LEU A 48 -8.44 6.39 2.25
C LEU A 48 -7.17 5.55 2.35
N ILE A 49 -6.85 5.05 3.54
CA ILE A 49 -5.62 4.29 3.81
C ILE A 49 -5.54 3.09 2.89
N GLY A 50 -4.40 2.98 2.19
CA GLY A 50 -4.16 1.93 1.21
C GLY A 50 -4.54 2.31 -0.22
N ASN A 51 -5.45 3.28 -0.43
CA ASN A 51 -5.78 3.74 -1.78
C ASN A 51 -4.57 4.38 -2.47
N ILE A 52 -4.41 4.09 -3.77
CA ILE A 52 -3.35 4.66 -4.59
C ILE A 52 -3.95 5.70 -5.52
N PHE A 53 -3.32 6.85 -5.58
CA PHE A 53 -3.70 8.00 -6.39
C PHE A 53 -2.62 8.31 -7.41
N LEU A 54 -3.03 8.69 -8.61
CA LEU A 54 -2.21 9.49 -9.49
C LEU A 54 -2.39 10.95 -9.06
N GLY A 55 -1.47 11.45 -8.25
CA GLY A 55 -1.52 12.80 -7.70
C GLY A 55 -0.72 13.78 -8.54
N ARG A 56 -1.04 15.09 -8.41
CA ARG A 56 -0.27 16.19 -9.00
C ARG A 56 0.43 16.99 -7.91
N VAL A 57 1.74 17.11 -7.98
CA VAL A 57 2.52 17.95 -7.05
C VAL A 57 2.10 19.40 -7.21
N GLN A 58 1.44 19.98 -6.22
CA GLN A 58 1.01 21.38 -6.24
C GLN A 58 2.11 22.32 -5.78
N ARG A 59 2.85 21.94 -4.74
CA ARG A 59 3.87 22.78 -4.13
C ARG A 59 4.96 21.96 -3.48
N VAL A 60 6.21 22.35 -3.69
CA VAL A 60 7.38 21.81 -3.01
C VAL A 60 7.86 22.80 -1.96
N LEU A 61 8.08 22.33 -0.74
CA LEU A 61 8.48 23.14 0.42
C LEU A 61 9.83 22.64 0.98
N PRO A 62 10.96 23.10 0.43
CA PRO A 62 12.28 22.64 0.86
C PRO A 62 12.56 22.90 2.35
N GLY A 63 12.06 24.01 2.90
CA GLY A 63 12.23 24.33 4.33
C GLY A 63 11.54 23.35 5.29
N MET A 64 10.49 22.64 4.82
CA MET A 64 9.78 21.59 5.57
C MET A 64 10.17 20.17 5.13
N GLN A 65 11.00 20.03 4.12
CA GLN A 65 11.34 18.77 3.47
C GLN A 65 10.09 17.96 3.10
N ALA A 66 9.12 18.62 2.45
CA ALA A 66 7.83 18.06 2.09
C ALA A 66 7.27 18.67 0.80
N ALA A 67 6.29 17.98 0.22
CA ALA A 67 5.49 18.49 -0.88
C ALA A 67 3.99 18.32 -0.57
N PHE A 68 3.16 19.22 -1.12
CA PHE A 68 1.72 19.05 -1.18
C PHE A 68 1.33 18.49 -2.53
N VAL A 69 0.52 17.43 -2.49
CA VAL A 69 0.08 16.67 -3.68
C VAL A 69 -1.43 16.68 -3.74
N GLU A 70 -1.98 17.19 -4.84
CA GLU A 70 -3.40 17.10 -5.14
C GLU A 70 -3.76 15.67 -5.53
N VAL A 71 -4.73 15.09 -4.83
CA VAL A 71 -5.21 13.71 -5.02
C VAL A 71 -6.71 13.65 -5.30
N GLY A 72 -7.33 14.79 -5.68
CA GLY A 72 -8.76 14.90 -5.97
C GLY A 72 -9.65 15.08 -4.72
N LEU A 73 -9.04 15.31 -3.57
CA LEU A 73 -9.74 15.65 -2.32
C LEU A 73 -9.82 17.16 -2.13
N GLU A 74 -10.62 17.61 -1.17
CA GLU A 74 -10.76 19.03 -0.83
C GLU A 74 -9.42 19.67 -0.45
N ARG A 75 -8.57 18.89 0.25
CA ARG A 75 -7.24 19.35 0.68
C ARG A 75 -6.15 18.48 0.06
N ALA A 76 -5.07 19.14 -0.34
CA ALA A 76 -3.89 18.44 -0.83
C ALA A 76 -3.28 17.54 0.26
N GLY A 77 -2.82 16.37 -0.14
CA GLY A 77 -2.12 15.45 0.74
C GLY A 77 -0.68 15.90 1.01
N PHE A 78 -0.15 15.46 2.13
CA PHE A 78 1.20 15.76 2.58
C PHE A 78 2.15 14.60 2.26
N LEU A 79 3.23 14.88 1.51
CA LEU A 79 4.29 13.94 1.15
C LEU A 79 5.62 14.42 1.72
N GLY A 80 6.16 13.74 2.74
CA GLY A 80 7.47 14.05 3.31
C GLY A 80 8.63 13.48 2.49
N ALA A 81 9.84 14.05 2.63
CA ALA A 81 11.03 13.61 1.90
C ALA A 81 11.36 12.12 2.12
N ARG A 82 11.13 11.60 3.33
CA ARG A 82 11.32 10.17 3.63
C ARG A 82 10.40 9.29 2.76
N GLU A 83 9.15 9.68 2.64
CA GLU A 83 8.12 8.97 1.88
C GLU A 83 8.25 9.18 0.37
N ALA A 84 9.01 10.19 -0.06
CA ALA A 84 9.29 10.47 -1.46
C ALA A 84 10.64 9.89 -1.93
N ARG A 85 11.43 9.28 -1.04
CA ARG A 85 12.81 8.82 -1.33
C ARG A 85 12.90 7.91 -2.56
N CYS A 86 11.91 7.04 -2.76
CA CYS A 86 11.88 6.12 -3.90
C CYS A 86 11.72 6.81 -5.27
N LEU A 87 11.35 8.10 -5.29
CA LEU A 87 11.27 8.92 -6.51
C LEU A 87 12.56 9.69 -6.79
N CYS A 88 13.56 9.60 -5.90
CA CYS A 88 14.80 10.35 -6.04
C CYS A 88 15.71 9.68 -7.07
N GLU A 89 16.12 10.42 -8.08
CA GLU A 89 17.06 9.96 -9.12
C GLU A 89 18.54 10.06 -8.70
N LEU A 90 18.83 10.61 -7.52
CA LEU A 90 20.20 10.73 -7.03
C LEU A 90 20.77 9.34 -6.69
N THR A 91 21.76 8.92 -7.45
CA THR A 91 22.54 7.71 -7.19
C THR A 91 23.68 7.99 -6.21
N GLY A 92 24.04 7.00 -5.37
CA GLY A 92 25.19 7.11 -4.46
C GLY A 92 24.91 7.82 -3.13
N LEU A 93 23.66 8.00 -2.75
CA LEU A 93 23.33 8.41 -1.38
C LEU A 93 23.54 7.26 -0.41
N ASP A 94 24.29 7.51 0.67
CA ASP A 94 24.45 6.53 1.76
C ASP A 94 23.12 6.06 2.30
N GLU A 95 23.05 4.79 2.75
CA GLU A 95 21.88 4.17 3.36
C GLU A 95 21.43 4.91 4.61
N GLY A 96 20.82 5.92 4.69
CA GLY A 96 20.44 6.74 5.86
C GLY A 96 20.35 8.22 5.52
N THR A 97 20.98 8.66 4.46
CA THR A 97 20.88 10.03 4.00
C THR A 97 19.52 10.26 3.35
N LEU A 98 18.75 11.23 3.86
CA LEU A 98 17.49 11.65 3.23
C LEU A 98 17.82 12.64 2.12
N PRO A 99 17.42 12.35 0.86
CA PRO A 99 17.53 13.31 -0.21
C PRO A 99 16.64 14.52 0.07
N PRO A 100 17.01 15.73 -0.37
CA PRO A 100 16.12 16.86 -0.28
C PRO A 100 14.86 16.63 -1.11
N ILE A 101 13.69 17.06 -0.63
CA ILE A 101 12.41 16.86 -1.32
C ILE A 101 12.42 17.37 -2.76
N SER A 102 13.16 18.45 -3.02
CA SER A 102 13.33 19.04 -4.35
C SER A 102 14.11 18.17 -5.35
N ALA A 103 14.84 17.17 -4.86
CA ALA A 103 15.48 16.17 -5.70
C ALA A 103 14.57 14.95 -5.99
N CYS A 104 13.49 14.80 -5.22
CA CYS A 104 12.56 13.70 -5.37
C CYS A 104 11.37 14.05 -6.27
N VAL A 105 10.86 15.29 -6.17
CA VAL A 105 9.64 15.72 -6.88
C VAL A 105 9.73 17.17 -7.34
N GLN A 106 8.99 17.49 -8.41
CA GLN A 106 8.88 18.84 -8.98
C GLN A 106 7.42 19.29 -9.02
N GLU A 107 7.19 20.62 -8.90
CA GLU A 107 5.85 21.19 -9.03
C GLU A 107 5.25 20.92 -10.41
N GLY A 108 3.98 20.53 -10.45
CA GLY A 108 3.27 20.15 -11.66
C GLY A 108 3.45 18.66 -12.06
N GLN A 109 4.43 17.96 -11.50
CA GLN A 109 4.69 16.55 -11.78
C GLN A 109 3.51 15.68 -11.35
N ALA A 110 3.14 14.71 -12.20
CA ALA A 110 2.22 13.63 -11.82
C ALA A 110 3.01 12.47 -11.21
N ILE A 111 2.59 11.98 -10.05
CA ILE A 111 3.25 10.92 -9.30
C ILE A 111 2.23 9.93 -8.72
N LEU A 112 2.60 8.65 -8.64
CA LEU A 112 1.83 7.67 -7.86
C LEU A 112 2.11 7.87 -6.38
N VAL A 113 1.04 7.99 -5.58
CA VAL A 113 1.12 8.11 -4.13
C VAL A 113 0.03 7.26 -3.47
N GLN A 114 0.34 6.70 -2.32
CA GLN A 114 -0.58 5.92 -1.49
C GLN A 114 -0.93 6.67 -0.22
N ALA A 115 -2.19 6.67 0.18
CA ALA A 115 -2.60 7.22 1.46
C ALA A 115 -2.18 6.29 2.59
N VAL A 116 -1.42 6.84 3.56
CA VAL A 116 -0.96 6.12 4.76
C VAL A 116 -1.66 6.57 6.04
N LYS A 117 -2.33 7.74 6.00
CA LYS A 117 -3.24 8.22 7.05
C LYS A 117 -4.36 9.04 6.42
N ASP A 118 -5.55 8.91 6.97
CA ASP A 118 -6.71 9.71 6.60
C ASP A 118 -6.51 11.20 6.93
N PRO A 119 -7.24 12.10 6.25
CA PRO A 119 -7.32 13.49 6.64
C PRO A 119 -7.83 13.62 8.08
N ILE A 120 -7.24 14.51 8.87
CA ILE A 120 -7.66 14.77 10.25
C ILE A 120 -7.82 16.27 10.45
N GLY A 121 -9.02 16.72 10.78
CA GLY A 121 -9.34 18.14 10.97
C GLY A 121 -8.96 18.96 9.74
N ASP A 122 -8.08 19.93 9.94
CA ASP A 122 -7.63 20.84 8.87
C ASP A 122 -6.45 20.30 8.03
N LYS A 123 -5.99 19.07 8.26
CA LYS A 123 -4.84 18.48 7.57
C LYS A 123 -5.29 17.51 6.49
N GLY A 124 -4.71 17.61 5.30
CA GLY A 124 -4.90 16.64 4.23
C GLY A 124 -4.33 15.25 4.58
N ALA A 125 -4.65 14.25 3.77
CA ALA A 125 -4.14 12.89 3.93
C ALA A 125 -2.60 12.87 3.96
N ARG A 126 -2.02 11.97 4.76
CA ARG A 126 -0.58 11.69 4.67
C ARG A 126 -0.34 10.68 3.57
N LEU A 127 0.62 10.98 2.70
CA LEU A 127 0.92 10.20 1.52
C LEU A 127 2.32 9.59 1.60
N SER A 128 2.50 8.47 0.89
CA SER A 128 3.79 7.85 0.60
C SER A 128 3.90 7.56 -0.90
N ALA A 129 5.04 7.83 -1.50
CA ALA A 129 5.33 7.38 -2.85
C ALA A 129 5.82 5.92 -2.87
N ASN A 130 6.20 5.37 -1.71
CA ASN A 130 6.52 3.96 -1.59
C ASN A 130 5.22 3.13 -1.51
N VAL A 131 4.67 2.86 -2.68
CA VAL A 131 3.42 2.10 -2.85
C VAL A 131 3.62 0.65 -2.44
N THR A 132 2.64 0.07 -1.76
CA THR A 132 2.60 -1.35 -1.41
C THR A 132 1.21 -1.93 -1.67
N ILE A 133 1.13 -3.17 -2.17
CA ILE A 133 -0.13 -3.90 -2.34
C ILE A 133 -0.05 -5.18 -1.50
N PRO A 134 -0.78 -5.26 -0.38
CA PRO A 134 -0.74 -6.41 0.50
C PRO A 134 -1.63 -7.54 -0.03
N GLY A 135 -1.04 -8.72 -0.23
CA GLY A 135 -1.71 -10.01 -0.37
C GLY A 135 -1.85 -10.74 0.96
N ARG A 136 -2.23 -12.01 0.92
CA ARG A 136 -2.32 -12.88 2.10
C ARG A 136 -0.93 -13.26 2.60
N LEU A 137 -0.07 -13.78 1.74
CA LEU A 137 1.25 -14.32 2.05
C LEU A 137 2.38 -13.36 1.73
N LEU A 138 2.17 -12.48 0.77
CA LEU A 138 3.14 -11.55 0.22
C LEU A 138 2.65 -10.10 0.28
N VAL A 139 3.57 -9.16 0.18
CA VAL A 139 3.29 -7.76 -0.11
C VAL A 139 4.10 -7.39 -1.34
N LEU A 140 3.44 -6.92 -2.40
CA LEU A 140 4.14 -6.38 -3.58
C LEU A 140 4.65 -4.98 -3.29
N VAL A 141 5.91 -4.71 -3.63
CA VAL A 141 6.57 -3.40 -3.46
C VAL A 141 7.12 -2.92 -4.80
N PRO A 142 6.34 -2.13 -5.57
CA PRO A 142 6.71 -1.74 -6.93
C PRO A 142 7.95 -0.86 -7.05
N ASN A 143 8.34 -0.18 -5.99
CA ASN A 143 9.50 0.73 -5.96
C ASN A 143 10.80 0.10 -5.45
N GLN A 144 10.77 -1.19 -5.18
CA GLN A 144 11.94 -1.95 -4.72
C GLN A 144 12.03 -3.24 -5.53
N SER A 145 13.23 -3.71 -5.78
CA SER A 145 13.49 -5.02 -6.38
C SER A 145 13.89 -6.04 -5.33
N GLY A 146 13.78 -7.32 -5.69
CA GLY A 146 14.21 -8.43 -4.84
C GLY A 146 13.19 -8.87 -3.80
N VAL A 147 13.63 -9.72 -2.89
CA VAL A 147 12.80 -10.37 -1.87
C VAL A 147 13.27 -9.98 -0.48
N ALA A 148 12.34 -9.51 0.34
CA ALA A 148 12.56 -9.29 1.76
C ALA A 148 11.62 -10.19 2.57
N LEU A 149 12.00 -10.58 3.79
CA LEU A 149 11.19 -11.40 4.67
C LEU A 149 10.81 -10.64 5.95
N SER A 150 9.62 -10.95 6.45
CA SER A 150 9.22 -10.48 7.78
C SER A 150 10.29 -10.86 8.82
N ARG A 151 10.61 -9.92 9.72
CA ARG A 151 11.55 -10.16 10.83
C ARG A 151 11.04 -11.19 11.84
N ARG A 152 9.74 -11.51 11.82
CA ARG A 152 9.11 -12.51 12.67
C ARG A 152 9.32 -13.95 12.17
N ILE A 153 9.85 -14.13 10.98
CA ILE A 153 10.25 -15.46 10.47
C ILE A 153 11.68 -15.68 10.96
N GLU A 154 11.84 -16.44 12.05
CA GLU A 154 13.13 -16.60 12.72
C GLU A 154 13.90 -17.85 12.25
N ASP A 155 13.19 -18.87 11.77
CA ASP A 155 13.78 -20.11 11.28
C ASP A 155 14.55 -19.89 9.98
N GLU A 156 15.85 -20.16 10.00
CA GLU A 156 16.76 -19.92 8.86
C GLU A 156 16.50 -20.85 7.67
N GLU A 157 16.05 -22.10 7.90
CA GLU A 157 15.73 -23.04 6.83
C GLU A 157 14.46 -22.58 6.11
N GLU A 158 13.45 -22.17 6.89
CA GLU A 158 12.21 -21.63 6.33
C GLU A 158 12.45 -20.29 5.61
N ARG A 159 13.31 -19.42 6.13
CA ARG A 159 13.73 -18.19 5.45
C ARG A 159 14.35 -18.48 4.09
N ALA A 160 15.29 -19.41 4.03
CA ALA A 160 15.94 -19.80 2.78
C ALA A 160 14.93 -20.39 1.78
N ARG A 161 14.04 -21.28 2.25
CA ARG A 161 12.98 -21.88 1.45
C ARG A 161 12.04 -20.84 0.84
N LEU A 162 11.53 -19.93 1.67
CA LEU A 162 10.61 -18.88 1.24
C LEU A 162 11.28 -17.88 0.30
N THR A 163 12.54 -17.53 0.54
CA THR A 163 13.30 -16.65 -0.35
C THR A 163 13.41 -17.26 -1.75
N ALA A 164 13.86 -18.51 -1.86
CA ALA A 164 14.01 -19.19 -3.14
C ALA A 164 12.68 -19.31 -3.91
N LEU A 165 11.59 -19.65 -3.20
CA LEU A 165 10.26 -19.73 -3.83
C LEU A 165 9.80 -18.38 -4.36
N VAL A 166 10.00 -17.29 -3.60
CA VAL A 166 9.50 -15.97 -4.04
C VAL A 166 10.42 -15.38 -5.12
N GLU A 167 11.72 -15.64 -5.11
CA GLU A 167 12.60 -15.27 -6.22
C GLU A 167 12.16 -15.92 -7.53
N GLU A 168 11.80 -17.22 -7.51
CA GLU A 168 11.21 -17.89 -8.68
C GLU A 168 9.91 -17.19 -9.15
N MET A 169 9.07 -16.71 -8.20
CA MET A 169 7.83 -16.00 -8.56
C MET A 169 8.12 -14.61 -9.16
N VAL A 170 9.14 -13.90 -8.68
CA VAL A 170 9.58 -12.62 -9.29
C VAL A 170 9.98 -12.87 -10.75
N GLU A 171 10.77 -13.88 -11.04
CA GLU A 171 11.17 -14.23 -12.40
C GLU A 171 9.98 -14.65 -13.27
N ARG A 172 9.10 -15.47 -12.72
CA ARG A 172 7.97 -16.05 -13.44
C ARG A 172 6.88 -15.05 -13.81
N PHE A 173 6.52 -14.17 -12.88
CA PHE A 173 5.44 -13.20 -13.08
C PHE A 173 5.95 -11.83 -13.53
N ASN A 174 7.22 -11.55 -13.26
CA ASN A 174 7.94 -10.34 -13.67
C ASN A 174 7.09 -9.06 -13.55
N PRO A 175 6.52 -8.75 -12.37
CA PRO A 175 5.73 -7.55 -12.21
C PRO A 175 6.65 -6.34 -12.37
N MET A 176 6.47 -5.57 -13.46
CA MET A 176 7.28 -4.38 -13.73
C MET A 176 7.01 -3.30 -12.71
N GLY A 177 8.01 -2.92 -11.94
CA GLY A 177 7.94 -1.82 -10.98
C GLY A 177 7.79 -0.44 -11.61
N VAL A 178 7.81 0.60 -10.78
CA VAL A 178 7.66 2.00 -11.24
C VAL A 178 8.91 2.46 -11.99
N THR A 179 10.09 1.99 -11.59
CA THR A 179 11.39 2.35 -12.15
C THR A 179 11.75 1.60 -13.45
N GLY A 180 10.90 0.66 -13.89
CA GLY A 180 11.21 -0.21 -15.03
C GLY A 180 11.97 -1.48 -14.64
N GLU A 181 12.43 -1.59 -13.40
CA GLU A 181 12.97 -2.81 -12.82
C GLU A 181 11.84 -3.71 -12.30
N PRO A 182 12.07 -5.04 -12.13
CA PRO A 182 11.08 -5.91 -11.51
C PRO A 182 10.70 -5.43 -10.11
N ALA A 183 9.41 -5.43 -9.81
CA ALA A 183 8.91 -5.15 -8.47
C ALA A 183 9.33 -6.26 -7.49
N GLY A 184 9.64 -5.88 -6.25
CA GLY A 184 9.97 -6.82 -5.20
C GLY A 184 8.76 -7.30 -4.40
N PHE A 185 9.01 -8.30 -3.56
CA PHE A 185 8.03 -8.80 -2.61
C PHE A 185 8.59 -8.80 -1.18
N ILE A 186 7.69 -8.55 -0.23
CA ILE A 186 7.95 -8.80 1.18
C ILE A 186 7.13 -10.02 1.59
N VAL A 187 7.80 -11.05 2.11
CA VAL A 187 7.16 -12.27 2.61
C VAL A 187 6.57 -12.00 4.00
N ARG A 188 5.27 -12.25 4.17
CA ARG A 188 4.56 -12.08 5.45
C ARG A 188 4.75 -13.31 6.33
N THR A 189 4.51 -13.15 7.64
CA THR A 189 4.57 -14.26 8.61
C THR A 189 3.57 -15.38 8.27
N ALA A 190 2.44 -15.03 7.69
CA ALA A 190 1.42 -15.98 7.24
C ALA A 190 1.91 -16.97 6.15
N ALA A 191 3.06 -16.70 5.52
CA ALA A 191 3.67 -17.59 4.54
C ALA A 191 4.45 -18.78 5.15
N ILE A 192 4.64 -18.80 6.48
CA ILE A 192 5.30 -19.93 7.15
C ILE A 192 4.51 -21.21 6.87
N GLY A 193 5.20 -22.23 6.32
CA GLY A 193 4.61 -23.50 5.95
C GLY A 193 3.72 -23.48 4.71
N ALA A 194 3.56 -22.33 4.03
CA ALA A 194 2.77 -22.25 2.81
C ALA A 194 3.41 -23.08 1.67
N THR A 195 2.56 -23.63 0.79
CA THR A 195 3.01 -24.38 -0.37
C THR A 195 3.51 -23.45 -1.48
N SER A 196 4.25 -24.01 -2.44
CA SER A 196 4.67 -23.27 -3.65
C SER A 196 3.46 -22.78 -4.45
N GLU A 197 2.37 -23.57 -4.49
CA GLU A 197 1.13 -23.23 -5.17
C GLU A 197 0.43 -22.04 -4.53
N ASP A 198 0.38 -21.99 -3.19
CA ASP A 198 -0.24 -20.88 -2.45
C ASP A 198 0.53 -19.57 -2.69
N ILE A 199 1.86 -19.62 -2.59
CA ILE A 199 2.74 -18.47 -2.86
C ILE A 199 2.61 -18.02 -4.31
N ALA A 200 2.56 -18.96 -5.27
CA ALA A 200 2.39 -18.63 -6.67
C ALA A 200 1.02 -18.01 -6.98
N ALA A 201 -0.04 -18.46 -6.30
CA ALA A 201 -1.39 -17.91 -6.45
C ALA A 201 -1.42 -16.45 -5.97
N ASP A 202 -0.87 -16.17 -4.78
CA ASP A 202 -0.83 -14.82 -4.19
C ASP A 202 0.05 -13.88 -5.05
N ALA A 203 1.24 -14.33 -5.46
CA ALA A 203 2.15 -13.56 -6.32
C ALA A 203 1.50 -13.20 -7.67
N ARG A 204 0.79 -14.15 -8.29
CA ARG A 204 0.06 -13.92 -9.55
C ARG A 204 -1.03 -12.87 -9.37
N GLN A 205 -1.83 -12.99 -8.32
CA GLN A 205 -2.90 -12.03 -8.04
C GLN A 205 -2.34 -10.63 -7.86
N LEU A 206 -1.27 -10.48 -7.05
CA LEU A 206 -0.62 -9.19 -6.82
C LEU A 206 -0.02 -8.59 -8.09
N ALA A 207 0.60 -9.40 -8.94
CA ALA A 207 1.12 -8.95 -10.23
C ALA A 207 0.00 -8.46 -11.16
N GLU A 208 -1.16 -9.15 -11.17
CA GLU A 208 -2.32 -8.73 -11.95
C GLU A 208 -2.96 -7.45 -11.41
N GLU A 209 -3.06 -7.29 -10.10
CA GLU A 209 -3.57 -6.07 -9.47
C GLU A 209 -2.67 -4.88 -9.81
N TRP A 210 -1.36 -5.05 -9.68
CA TRP A 210 -0.40 -4.01 -10.06
C TRP A 210 -0.47 -3.65 -11.54
N ARG A 211 -0.62 -4.63 -12.42
CA ARG A 211 -0.80 -4.37 -13.86
C ARG A 211 -2.03 -3.51 -14.12
N LYS A 212 -3.16 -3.76 -13.43
CA LYS A 212 -4.38 -2.94 -13.52
C LYS A 212 -4.14 -1.51 -13.04
N VAL A 213 -3.39 -1.34 -11.94
CA VAL A 213 -3.00 -0.01 -11.45
C VAL A 213 -2.22 0.75 -12.52
N ARG A 214 -1.20 0.13 -13.13
CA ARG A 214 -0.39 0.74 -14.19
C ARG A 214 -1.18 1.05 -15.46
N GLU A 215 -2.13 0.21 -15.83
CA GLU A 215 -3.03 0.47 -16.97
C GLU A 215 -3.97 1.64 -16.68
N THR A 216 -4.52 1.72 -15.46
CA THR A 216 -5.38 2.81 -15.03
C THR A 216 -4.60 4.12 -14.98
N GLU A 217 -3.39 4.12 -14.42
CA GLU A 217 -2.50 5.28 -14.42
C GLU A 217 -2.27 5.85 -15.80
N LYS A 218 -1.94 4.99 -16.80
CA LYS A 218 -1.68 5.42 -18.18
C LYS A 218 -2.90 6.05 -18.88
N ARG A 219 -4.12 5.70 -18.43
CA ARG A 219 -5.38 6.18 -19.02
C ARG A 219 -6.00 7.35 -18.28
N SER A 220 -5.50 7.65 -17.09
CA SER A 220 -6.05 8.65 -16.19
C SER A 220 -5.26 9.96 -16.25
N ALA A 221 -5.95 11.07 -16.01
CA ALA A 221 -5.30 12.36 -15.76
C ALA A 221 -5.19 12.59 -14.25
N ALA A 222 -4.07 13.16 -13.80
CA ALA A 222 -3.92 13.57 -12.40
C ALA A 222 -4.75 14.86 -12.13
N PRO A 223 -5.47 14.93 -10.98
CA PRO A 223 -5.57 13.92 -9.93
C PRO A 223 -6.64 12.86 -10.21
N SER A 224 -6.37 11.60 -9.87
CA SER A 224 -7.35 10.50 -9.95
C SER A 224 -6.99 9.35 -9.01
N VAL A 225 -8.00 8.57 -8.58
CA VAL A 225 -7.78 7.30 -7.86
C VAL A 225 -7.48 6.23 -8.89
N VAL A 226 -6.41 5.47 -8.70
CA VAL A 226 -6.01 4.37 -9.60
C VAL A 226 -6.13 3.00 -8.97
N PHE A 227 -6.25 2.94 -7.63
CA PHE A 227 -6.49 1.72 -6.87
C PHE A 227 -7.25 2.01 -5.59
N HIS A 228 -8.26 1.21 -5.32
CA HIS A 228 -8.97 1.20 -4.04
C HIS A 228 -8.52 -0.02 -3.22
N ASP A 229 -8.08 0.22 -1.99
CA ASP A 229 -7.77 -0.85 -1.07
C ASP A 229 -9.05 -1.56 -0.59
N LEU A 230 -8.89 -2.78 -0.06
CA LEU A 230 -9.99 -3.57 0.47
C LEU A 230 -10.62 -2.87 1.68
N ASP A 231 -11.92 -3.07 1.86
CA ASP A 231 -12.62 -2.71 3.10
C ASP A 231 -12.19 -3.63 4.27
N PRO A 232 -12.51 -3.28 5.53
CA PRO A 232 -12.06 -4.05 6.70
C PRO A 232 -12.53 -5.51 6.69
N VAL A 233 -13.73 -5.79 6.18
CA VAL A 233 -14.25 -7.16 6.09
C VAL A 233 -13.41 -7.96 5.11
N SER A 234 -13.22 -7.43 3.90
CA SER A 234 -12.42 -8.07 2.86
C SER A 234 -10.95 -8.25 3.28
N LYS A 235 -10.38 -7.26 4.00
CA LYS A 235 -9.02 -7.37 4.57
C LYS A 235 -8.94 -8.51 5.58
N THR A 236 -9.89 -8.59 6.49
CA THR A 236 -9.91 -9.64 7.52
C THR A 236 -10.08 -11.03 6.88
N LEU A 237 -10.99 -11.17 5.91
CA LEU A 237 -11.16 -12.43 5.20
C LEU A 237 -9.88 -12.85 4.46
N ARG A 238 -9.19 -11.91 3.82
CA ARG A 238 -7.90 -12.20 3.17
C ARG A 238 -6.84 -12.68 4.16
N ASP A 239 -6.78 -12.07 5.35
CA ASP A 239 -5.70 -12.29 6.31
C ASP A 239 -5.96 -13.46 7.27
N CYS A 240 -7.23 -13.82 7.55
CA CYS A 240 -7.63 -14.83 8.53
C CYS A 240 -8.26 -16.11 7.93
N VAL A 241 -8.68 -16.08 6.67
CA VAL A 241 -9.32 -17.23 5.96
C VAL A 241 -8.46 -17.65 4.76
#